data_edfd61966899fb5647f85fef4078f207
#
_entry.id   edfd61966899fb5647f85fef4078f207
#
_cell.length_a   1.000
_cell.length_b   1.000
_cell.length_c   1.000
_cell.angle_alpha   90.00
_cell.angle_beta   90.00
_cell.angle_gamma   90.00
#
_symmetry.space_group_name_H-M   'P 1'
#
loop_
_entity.id
_entity.type
_entity.pdbx_description
1 polymer ?
#
loop_
_entity_poly.entity_id
_entity_poly.type
_entity_poly.pdbx_seq_one_letter_code
_entity_poly.pdbx_strand_id
1 'polypeptide(L)'
;WGCRCRVMALSEGEFRALGVPLENGRDAIDTIEVPINKAGDKVTVKGVRYTDELGRKKVFRPDPGWDYNPGAAWARFDPAGFKGEAIGATPVTPTPRAGVIKSLDNQPNWKDLGRPDLRSPGVPRLPQPAELPAAGSIEEAGRMLTQALLGAEKLMRVVDTPIEQVVIRAELLPHMVEKVENARERFANYVIPALQDPFEIWLTPYSDGTSRKRYIALFEGRHDLLLIVRENRDGSLFWELYNLMQGDAKSQNKARQGTLLYAKELQ
;
A
#
# COMPACT_ATOMS: atom_id res chain seq x y z
N TRP A 1 -14.45 -6.49 -14.97
CA TRP A 1 -15.30 -5.42 -14.46
C TRP A 1 -15.91 -4.70 -15.62
N GLY A 2 -17.18 -4.96 -15.91
CA GLY A 2 -17.90 -4.40 -17.08
C GLY A 2 -18.86 -3.25 -16.71
N CYS A 3 -18.67 -2.59 -15.56
CA CYS A 3 -19.55 -1.49 -15.18
C CYS A 3 -19.28 -0.26 -16.08
N ARG A 4 -20.29 0.10 -16.90
CA ARG A 4 -20.31 1.31 -17.72
C ARG A 4 -21.15 2.42 -17.07
N CYS A 5 -21.21 2.45 -15.76
CA CYS A 5 -21.97 3.46 -15.02
C CYS A 5 -21.37 4.85 -15.28
N ARG A 6 -22.20 5.81 -15.57
CA ARG A 6 -21.85 7.23 -15.69
C ARG A 6 -22.62 8.01 -14.62
N VAL A 7 -21.94 8.92 -13.96
CA VAL A 7 -22.56 9.93 -13.13
C VAL A 7 -22.59 11.22 -13.91
N MET A 8 -23.79 11.81 -14.07
CA MET A 8 -23.94 13.12 -14.69
C MET A 8 -24.45 14.08 -13.61
N ALA A 9 -23.81 15.24 -13.52
CA ALA A 9 -24.38 16.36 -12.76
C ALA A 9 -25.42 17.04 -13.66
N LEU A 10 -26.64 17.18 -13.16
CA LEU A 10 -27.74 17.86 -13.83
C LEU A 10 -27.99 19.20 -13.13
N SER A 11 -28.28 20.21 -13.90
CA SER A 11 -28.89 21.44 -13.35
C SER A 11 -30.31 21.16 -12.86
N GLU A 12 -30.82 22.00 -11.98
CA GLU A 12 -32.17 21.85 -11.47
C GLU A 12 -33.23 21.84 -12.59
N GLY A 13 -33.01 22.60 -13.67
CA GLY A 13 -33.90 22.63 -14.84
C GLY A 13 -33.89 21.32 -15.63
N GLU A 14 -32.71 20.73 -15.85
CA GLU A 14 -32.55 19.43 -16.52
C GLU A 14 -33.17 18.30 -15.68
N PHE A 15 -32.98 18.33 -14.36
CA PHE A 15 -33.58 17.36 -13.46
C PHE A 15 -35.13 17.42 -13.48
N ARG A 16 -35.71 18.63 -13.43
CA ARG A 16 -37.16 18.83 -13.53
C ARG A 16 -37.69 18.33 -14.89
N ALA A 17 -36.96 18.52 -15.96
CA ALA A 17 -37.37 18.06 -17.28
C ALA A 17 -37.41 16.54 -17.42
N LEU A 18 -36.67 15.80 -16.58
CA LEU A 18 -36.70 14.33 -16.54
C LEU A 18 -38.02 13.78 -15.91
N GLY A 19 -38.77 14.60 -15.15
CA GLY A 19 -40.03 14.19 -14.55
C GLY A 19 -39.91 13.08 -13.47
N VAL A 20 -38.68 12.81 -13.00
CA VAL A 20 -38.46 11.82 -11.92
C VAL A 20 -38.50 12.49 -10.55
N PRO A 21 -39.11 11.85 -9.55
CA PRO A 21 -39.13 12.39 -8.20
C PRO A 21 -37.69 12.40 -7.61
N LEU A 22 -37.38 13.45 -6.87
CA LEU A 22 -36.14 13.51 -6.08
C LEU A 22 -36.28 12.59 -4.87
N GLU A 23 -35.55 11.50 -4.87
CA GLU A 23 -35.50 10.61 -3.73
C GLU A 23 -34.39 11.03 -2.76
N ASN A 24 -34.67 11.07 -1.47
CA ASN A 24 -33.68 11.26 -0.43
C ASN A 24 -32.97 9.94 -0.17
N GLY A 25 -31.89 9.68 -0.87
CA GLY A 25 -31.13 8.44 -0.72
C GLY A 25 -30.60 8.17 0.70
N ARG A 26 -30.58 9.17 1.60
CA ARG A 26 -30.12 8.99 2.98
C ARG A 26 -31.07 8.09 3.78
N ASP A 27 -32.35 8.17 3.54
CA ASP A 27 -33.36 7.40 4.26
C ASP A 27 -33.42 5.93 3.80
N ALA A 28 -32.85 5.64 2.63
CA ALA A 28 -32.75 4.30 2.07
C ALA A 28 -31.42 3.57 2.45
N ILE A 29 -30.50 4.27 3.11
CA ILE A 29 -29.24 3.66 3.54
C ILE A 29 -29.47 2.80 4.77
N ASP A 30 -29.10 1.54 4.66
CA ASP A 30 -29.19 0.56 5.73
C ASP A 30 -27.85 -0.09 6.00
N THR A 31 -27.70 -0.69 7.16
CA THR A 31 -26.51 -1.41 7.59
C THR A 31 -26.73 -2.91 7.33
N ILE A 32 -25.84 -3.50 6.52
CA ILE A 32 -26.00 -4.87 6.01
C ILE A 32 -24.78 -5.69 6.39
N GLU A 33 -25.01 -6.84 7.02
CA GLU A 33 -23.96 -7.82 7.26
C GLU A 33 -23.66 -8.65 6.01
N VAL A 34 -22.40 -8.76 5.67
CA VAL A 34 -21.92 -9.46 4.48
C VAL A 34 -20.85 -10.47 4.88
N PRO A 35 -20.98 -11.75 4.47
CA PRO A 35 -19.94 -12.72 4.67
C PRO A 35 -18.72 -12.36 3.83
N ILE A 36 -17.52 -12.38 4.42
CA ILE A 36 -16.26 -12.03 3.75
C ILE A 36 -15.40 -13.25 3.41
N ASN A 37 -15.75 -14.40 3.95
CA ASN A 37 -15.04 -15.66 3.68
C ASN A 37 -15.96 -16.86 3.79
N LYS A 38 -15.46 -18.03 3.39
CA LYS A 38 -16.17 -19.31 3.50
C LYS A 38 -16.33 -19.82 4.95
N ALA A 39 -15.60 -19.25 5.90
CA ALA A 39 -15.70 -19.57 7.33
C ALA A 39 -16.91 -18.90 8.01
N GLY A 40 -17.59 -17.98 7.29
CA GLY A 40 -18.80 -17.32 7.77
C GLY A 40 -18.51 -16.00 8.52
N ASP A 41 -17.28 -15.52 8.52
CA ASP A 41 -16.98 -14.20 9.07
C ASP A 41 -17.74 -13.12 8.29
N LYS A 42 -18.29 -12.14 9.01
CA LYS A 42 -19.11 -11.10 8.44
C LYS A 42 -18.51 -9.73 8.69
N VAL A 43 -18.74 -8.83 7.77
CA VAL A 43 -18.46 -7.39 7.93
C VAL A 43 -19.75 -6.61 7.68
N THR A 44 -19.86 -5.49 8.35
CA THR A 44 -20.98 -4.57 8.21
C THR A 44 -20.65 -3.52 7.16
N VAL A 45 -21.48 -3.41 6.13
CA VAL A 45 -21.36 -2.41 5.07
C VAL A 45 -22.64 -1.59 4.97
N LYS A 46 -22.52 -0.35 4.48
CA LYS A 46 -23.69 0.47 4.12
C LYS A 46 -24.21 0.02 2.77
N GLY A 47 -25.52 -0.13 2.66
CA GLY A 47 -26.18 -0.49 1.40
C GLY A 47 -27.56 0.15 1.29
N VAL A 48 -28.13 0.10 0.10
CA VAL A 48 -29.45 0.62 -0.18
C VAL A 48 -30.40 -0.54 -0.52
N ARG A 49 -31.50 -0.64 0.21
CA ARG A 49 -32.59 -1.57 -0.14
C ARG A 49 -33.53 -0.89 -1.12
N TYR A 50 -33.81 -1.55 -2.23
CA TYR A 50 -34.75 -1.04 -3.22
C TYR A 50 -35.61 -2.18 -3.78
N THR A 51 -36.71 -1.78 -4.40
CA THR A 51 -37.59 -2.71 -5.11
C THR A 51 -37.39 -2.47 -6.61
N ASP A 52 -37.05 -3.52 -7.36
CA ASP A 52 -36.88 -3.40 -8.81
C ASP A 52 -38.23 -3.28 -9.53
N GLU A 53 -38.22 -3.02 -10.84
CA GLU A 53 -39.40 -2.86 -11.68
C GLU A 53 -40.32 -4.09 -11.70
N LEU A 54 -39.81 -5.24 -11.28
CA LEU A 54 -40.57 -6.49 -11.16
C LEU A 54 -41.11 -6.75 -9.74
N GLY A 55 -41.02 -5.75 -8.84
CA GLY A 55 -41.48 -5.85 -7.46
C GLY A 55 -40.55 -6.66 -6.54
N ARG A 56 -39.33 -7.02 -6.97
CA ARG A 56 -38.41 -7.83 -6.18
C ARG A 56 -37.55 -6.93 -5.29
N LYS A 57 -37.51 -7.25 -4.01
CA LYS A 57 -36.62 -6.57 -3.06
C LYS A 57 -35.15 -6.93 -3.35
N LYS A 58 -34.35 -5.93 -3.59
CA LYS A 58 -32.90 -6.05 -3.83
C LYS A 58 -32.12 -5.16 -2.90
N VAL A 59 -30.85 -5.49 -2.78
CA VAL A 59 -29.89 -4.70 -2.02
C VAL A 59 -28.78 -4.29 -2.97
N PHE A 60 -28.60 -3.00 -3.13
CA PHE A 60 -27.42 -2.43 -3.76
C PHE A 60 -26.43 -2.06 -2.67
N ARG A 61 -25.26 -2.63 -2.72
CA ARG A 61 -24.16 -2.36 -1.79
C ARG A 61 -22.83 -2.44 -2.53
N PRO A 62 -21.84 -1.64 -2.13
CA PRO A 62 -20.48 -1.86 -2.58
C PRO A 62 -19.95 -3.18 -1.99
N ASP A 63 -18.96 -3.75 -2.63
CA ASP A 63 -18.19 -4.82 -2.02
C ASP A 63 -17.43 -4.31 -0.79
N PRO A 64 -17.12 -5.15 0.19
CA PRO A 64 -16.36 -4.75 1.37
C PRO A 64 -15.05 -4.04 0.98
N GLY A 65 -14.84 -2.85 1.55
CA GLY A 65 -13.72 -1.98 1.20
C GLY A 65 -13.99 -0.96 0.08
N TRP A 66 -15.19 -0.97 -0.53
CA TRP A 66 -15.63 0.01 -1.54
C TRP A 66 -16.76 0.92 -1.06
N ASP A 67 -17.04 0.91 0.24
CA ASP A 67 -18.15 1.65 0.87
C ASP A 67 -17.75 3.07 1.30
N TYR A 68 -16.64 3.59 0.82
CA TYR A 68 -16.19 4.94 1.08
C TYR A 68 -16.39 5.87 -0.13
N ASN A 69 -16.54 7.15 0.15
CA ASN A 69 -16.61 8.19 -0.88
C ASN A 69 -15.18 8.78 -1.05
N PRO A 70 -14.48 8.46 -2.16
CA PRO A 70 -13.14 9.01 -2.39
C PRO A 70 -13.11 10.54 -2.40
N GLY A 71 -14.16 11.17 -2.98
CA GLY A 71 -14.27 12.63 -3.02
C GLY A 71 -14.45 13.24 -1.62
N ALA A 72 -15.23 12.60 -0.75
CA ALA A 72 -15.38 13.05 0.64
C ALA A 72 -14.10 12.82 1.46
N ALA A 73 -13.36 11.76 1.18
CA ALA A 73 -12.05 11.53 1.78
C ALA A 73 -11.05 12.60 1.35
N TRP A 74 -11.05 12.99 0.07
CA TRP A 74 -10.24 14.08 -0.46
C TRP A 74 -10.67 15.47 0.05
N ALA A 75 -11.97 15.74 0.14
CA ALA A 75 -12.49 17.02 0.65
C ALA A 75 -12.18 17.23 2.14
N ARG A 76 -11.92 16.16 2.88
CA ARG A 76 -11.45 16.20 4.28
C ARG A 76 -9.93 16.21 4.39
N PHE A 77 -9.24 16.07 3.28
CA PHE A 77 -7.79 16.18 3.23
C PHE A 77 -7.42 17.67 3.21
N ASP A 78 -7.22 18.22 4.41
CA ASP A 78 -6.57 19.51 4.57
C ASP A 78 -5.06 19.26 4.65
N PRO A 79 -4.29 19.57 3.62
CA PRO A 79 -2.84 19.38 3.64
C PRO A 79 -2.15 20.32 4.65
N ALA A 80 -2.83 21.36 5.13
CA ALA A 80 -2.29 22.34 6.05
C ALA A 80 -2.75 22.16 7.50
N GLY A 81 -3.78 21.37 7.76
CA GLY A 81 -4.45 21.30 9.06
C GLY A 81 -5.00 19.94 9.47
N PHE A 82 -4.45 18.83 8.97
CA PHE A 82 -4.92 17.48 9.30
C PHE A 82 -4.70 17.17 10.80
N LYS A 83 -5.62 17.64 11.63
CA LYS A 83 -5.84 17.05 12.95
C LYS A 83 -6.72 15.84 12.73
N GLY A 84 -6.07 14.68 12.57
CA GLY A 84 -6.76 13.43 12.31
C GLY A 84 -7.63 13.01 13.48
N GLU A 85 -8.91 13.35 13.44
CA GLU A 85 -9.90 12.49 14.08
C GLU A 85 -10.07 11.27 13.17
N ALA A 86 -9.64 10.13 13.66
CA ALA A 86 -9.89 8.85 13.02
C ALA A 86 -11.40 8.71 12.82
N ILE A 87 -11.86 8.83 11.57
CA ILE A 87 -13.21 8.42 11.22
C ILE A 87 -13.25 6.93 11.56
N GLY A 88 -14.10 6.56 12.53
CA GLY A 88 -14.17 5.24 13.12
C GLY A 88 -14.21 4.08 12.14
N ALA A 89 -13.09 3.79 11.55
CA ALA A 89 -12.75 2.46 11.13
C ALA A 89 -12.44 1.72 12.43
N THR A 90 -13.39 0.92 12.90
CA THR A 90 -13.05 -0.11 13.88
C THR A 90 -11.82 -0.80 13.32
N PRO A 91 -10.69 -0.82 14.04
CA PRO A 91 -9.53 -1.56 13.57
C PRO A 91 -10.03 -2.99 13.35
N VAL A 92 -10.09 -3.44 12.12
CA VAL A 92 -10.22 -4.86 11.83
C VAL A 92 -8.89 -5.41 12.34
N THR A 93 -8.91 -5.91 13.57
CA THR A 93 -7.79 -6.67 14.11
C THR A 93 -7.61 -7.83 13.15
N PRO A 94 -6.54 -7.89 12.37
CA PRO A 94 -6.35 -9.03 11.50
C PRO A 94 -6.29 -10.25 12.40
N THR A 95 -7.24 -11.17 12.25
CA THR A 95 -7.14 -12.48 12.88
C THR A 95 -5.76 -13.02 12.48
N PRO A 96 -4.89 -13.36 13.44
CA PRO A 96 -3.57 -13.88 13.11
C PRO A 96 -3.77 -15.11 12.24
N ARG A 97 -3.48 -15.03 10.96
CA ARG A 97 -3.34 -16.21 10.12
C ARG A 97 -2.19 -17.00 10.69
N ALA A 98 -2.49 -18.17 11.24
CA ALA A 98 -1.49 -19.11 11.72
C ALA A 98 -0.61 -19.52 10.52
N GLY A 99 0.57 -18.88 10.40
CA GLY A 99 1.56 -19.19 9.37
C GLY A 99 2.41 -17.97 8.99
N VAL A 100 3.69 -18.20 8.77
CA VAL A 100 4.59 -17.16 8.26
C VAL A 100 4.25 -16.90 6.79
N ILE A 101 3.83 -15.68 6.46
CA ILE A 101 3.58 -15.26 5.08
C ILE A 101 4.91 -15.23 4.32
N LYS A 102 5.06 -16.08 3.31
CA LYS A 102 6.27 -16.21 2.49
C LYS A 102 5.95 -15.95 1.02
N SER A 103 6.96 -15.53 0.25
CA SER A 103 6.86 -15.57 -1.21
C SER A 103 6.63 -16.99 -1.69
N LEU A 104 5.86 -17.15 -2.77
CA LEU A 104 5.68 -18.47 -3.39
C LEU A 104 7.00 -18.95 -3.99
N ASP A 105 7.21 -20.27 -3.90
CA ASP A 105 8.35 -20.92 -4.52
C ASP A 105 8.16 -21.05 -6.05
N ASN A 106 9.22 -21.39 -6.75
CA ASN A 106 9.24 -21.66 -8.21
C ASN A 106 8.79 -20.46 -9.08
N GLN A 107 9.07 -19.24 -8.66
CA GLN A 107 8.87 -18.08 -9.49
C GLN A 107 10.06 -17.85 -10.43
N PRO A 108 9.82 -17.31 -11.65
CA PRO A 108 10.91 -16.84 -12.50
C PRO A 108 11.83 -15.90 -11.69
N ASN A 109 13.12 -16.02 -11.87
CA ASN A 109 14.10 -15.25 -11.10
C ASN A 109 15.09 -14.53 -12.05
N TRP A 110 15.96 -13.75 -11.47
CA TRP A 110 16.90 -12.94 -12.20
C TRP A 110 17.80 -13.73 -13.19
N LYS A 111 18.13 -15.01 -12.89
CA LYS A 111 18.91 -15.87 -13.78
C LYS A 111 18.12 -16.27 -15.01
N ASP A 112 16.84 -16.61 -14.81
CA ASP A 112 15.94 -17.01 -15.90
C ASP A 112 15.71 -15.88 -16.89
N LEU A 113 15.84 -14.62 -16.42
CA LEU A 113 15.71 -13.42 -17.24
C LEU A 113 17.06 -12.86 -17.74
N GLY A 114 18.17 -13.58 -17.54
CA GLY A 114 19.50 -13.16 -17.96
C GLY A 114 20.00 -11.89 -17.28
N ARG A 115 19.44 -11.53 -16.11
CA ARG A 115 19.89 -10.36 -15.35
C ARG A 115 21.23 -10.66 -14.64
N PRO A 116 22.11 -9.66 -14.47
CA PRO A 116 23.41 -9.88 -13.86
C PRO A 116 23.30 -10.26 -12.38
N ASP A 117 24.27 -10.98 -11.88
CA ASP A 117 24.49 -11.11 -10.45
C ASP A 117 24.84 -9.73 -9.87
N LEU A 118 24.19 -9.35 -8.76
CA LEU A 118 24.41 -8.04 -8.13
C LEU A 118 25.84 -7.83 -7.61
N ARG A 119 26.63 -8.89 -7.55
CA ARG A 119 28.05 -8.85 -7.19
C ARG A 119 28.96 -8.57 -8.39
N SER A 120 28.40 -8.66 -9.62
CA SER A 120 29.20 -8.46 -10.84
C SER A 120 29.74 -7.03 -10.93
N PRO A 121 30.95 -6.85 -11.46
CA PRO A 121 31.45 -5.53 -11.80
C PRO A 121 30.52 -4.81 -12.79
N GLY A 122 30.44 -3.48 -12.69
CA GLY A 122 29.62 -2.68 -13.59
C GLY A 122 28.12 -2.61 -13.23
N VAL A 123 27.66 -3.30 -12.18
CA VAL A 123 26.31 -3.09 -11.67
C VAL A 123 26.24 -1.73 -10.98
N PRO A 124 25.36 -0.80 -11.45
CA PRO A 124 25.31 0.56 -10.94
C PRO A 124 24.86 0.61 -9.49
N ARG A 125 25.50 1.49 -8.73
CA ARG A 125 25.21 1.70 -7.31
C ARG A 125 24.92 3.17 -7.03
N LEU A 126 24.03 3.42 -6.09
CA LEU A 126 23.72 4.76 -5.59
C LEU A 126 24.81 5.21 -4.59
N PRO A 127 25.04 6.51 -4.45
CA PRO A 127 25.84 7.04 -3.36
C PRO A 127 25.31 6.55 -2.01
N GLN A 128 26.21 6.23 -1.10
CA GLN A 128 25.83 5.77 0.24
C GLN A 128 25.27 6.94 1.07
N PRO A 129 24.00 6.87 1.53
CA PRO A 129 23.45 7.85 2.46
C PRO A 129 24.07 7.70 3.86
N ALA A 130 23.99 8.76 4.67
CA ALA A 130 24.41 8.69 6.06
C ALA A 130 23.51 7.74 6.86
N GLU A 131 24.13 6.80 7.56
CA GLU A 131 23.41 5.93 8.50
C GLU A 131 23.06 6.71 9.77
N LEU A 132 21.86 6.46 10.31
CA LEU A 132 21.49 6.99 11.61
C LEU A 132 22.11 6.14 12.74
N PRO A 133 22.25 6.68 13.96
CA PRO A 133 22.66 5.90 15.11
C PRO A 133 21.61 4.81 15.41
N ALA A 134 22.02 3.73 16.08
CA ALA A 134 21.09 2.72 16.54
C ALA A 134 20.26 3.30 17.70
N ALA A 135 18.97 3.02 17.69
CA ALA A 135 18.05 3.42 18.77
C ALA A 135 18.21 2.55 20.01
N GLY A 136 17.97 3.12 21.17
CA GLY A 136 17.97 2.39 22.43
C GLY A 136 16.64 1.69 22.76
N SER A 137 15.55 2.03 22.04
CA SER A 137 14.24 1.43 22.23
C SER A 137 13.42 1.40 20.94
N ILE A 138 12.33 0.60 20.92
CA ILE A 138 11.38 0.54 19.79
C ILE A 138 10.74 1.90 19.53
N GLU A 139 10.36 2.60 20.59
CA GLU A 139 9.72 3.92 20.50
C GLU A 139 10.69 4.96 19.92
N GLU A 140 11.96 4.89 20.29
CA GLU A 140 12.99 5.76 19.72
C GLU A 140 13.22 5.43 18.25
N ALA A 141 13.36 4.15 17.91
CA ALA A 141 13.50 3.70 16.53
C ALA A 141 12.34 4.17 15.65
N GLY A 142 11.10 4.04 16.14
CA GLY A 142 9.90 4.51 15.46
C GLY A 142 9.91 6.03 15.24
N ARG A 143 10.30 6.81 16.23
CA ARG A 143 10.43 8.28 16.13
C ARG A 143 11.51 8.69 15.13
N MET A 144 12.66 8.04 15.18
CA MET A 144 13.78 8.30 14.25
C MET A 144 13.37 8.00 12.81
N LEU A 145 12.71 6.86 12.56
CA LEU A 145 12.23 6.49 11.25
C LEU A 145 11.17 7.48 10.73
N THR A 146 10.22 7.86 11.59
CA THR A 146 9.18 8.85 11.26
C THR A 146 9.80 10.20 10.92
N GLN A 147 10.72 10.68 11.75
CA GLN A 147 11.41 11.96 11.52
C GLN A 147 12.17 11.96 10.19
N ALA A 148 12.89 10.88 9.88
CA ALA A 148 13.69 10.80 8.66
C ALA A 148 12.83 10.70 7.39
N LEU A 149 11.73 9.98 7.43
CA LEU A 149 10.90 9.70 6.25
C LEU A 149 9.80 10.73 6.03
N LEU A 150 9.21 11.25 7.08
CA LEU A 150 8.04 12.14 7.02
C LEU A 150 8.34 13.57 7.49
N GLY A 151 9.34 13.75 8.38
CA GLY A 151 9.54 14.99 9.13
C GLY A 151 8.64 15.06 10.38
N ALA A 152 8.71 16.18 11.10
CA ALA A 152 8.16 16.27 12.47
C ALA A 152 6.63 16.16 12.58
N GLU A 153 5.87 16.51 11.55
CA GLU A 153 4.42 16.71 11.67
C GLU A 153 3.58 16.05 10.56
N LYS A 154 4.21 15.34 9.64
CA LYS A 154 3.50 14.73 8.53
C LYS A 154 3.06 13.29 8.85
N LEU A 155 1.80 12.98 8.56
CA LEU A 155 1.25 11.64 8.71
C LEU A 155 1.50 10.75 7.49
N MET A 156 1.82 11.36 6.35
CA MET A 156 2.12 10.64 5.11
C MET A 156 3.07 11.43 4.20
N ARG A 157 3.73 10.69 3.32
CA ARG A 157 4.52 11.22 2.21
C ARG A 157 4.29 10.39 0.97
N VAL A 158 4.09 11.04 -0.17
CA VAL A 158 4.05 10.39 -1.49
C VAL A 158 5.43 10.50 -2.11
N VAL A 159 5.93 9.41 -2.65
CA VAL A 159 7.22 9.31 -3.32
C VAL A 159 7.01 8.80 -4.74
N ASP A 160 7.46 9.57 -5.73
CA ASP A 160 7.46 9.13 -7.12
C ASP A 160 8.56 8.08 -7.33
N THR A 161 8.19 6.98 -7.98
CA THR A 161 9.10 5.90 -8.35
C THR A 161 9.10 5.74 -9.88
N PRO A 162 9.97 4.94 -10.46
CA PRO A 162 10.00 4.76 -11.93
C PRO A 162 8.70 4.22 -12.54
N ILE A 163 7.85 3.56 -11.76
CA ILE A 163 6.63 2.90 -12.28
C ILE A 163 5.33 3.39 -11.64
N GLU A 164 5.40 4.06 -10.50
CA GLU A 164 4.21 4.46 -9.75
C GLU A 164 4.53 5.43 -8.62
N GLN A 165 3.50 5.87 -7.91
CA GLN A 165 3.63 6.58 -6.64
C GLN A 165 3.50 5.61 -5.46
N VAL A 166 4.42 5.71 -4.50
CA VAL A 166 4.39 4.93 -3.26
C VAL A 166 4.12 5.84 -2.09
N VAL A 167 3.19 5.46 -1.23
CA VAL A 167 2.83 6.20 -0.03
C VAL A 167 3.59 5.66 1.18
N ILE A 168 4.21 6.54 1.93
CA ILE A 168 4.80 6.25 3.24
C ILE A 168 3.83 6.80 4.28
N ARG A 169 3.37 5.93 5.21
CA ARG A 169 2.38 6.30 6.23
C ARG A 169 2.96 6.15 7.62
N ALA A 170 2.77 7.15 8.46
CA ALA A 170 3.30 7.17 9.83
C ALA A 170 2.86 5.95 10.65
N GLU A 171 1.62 5.49 10.47
CA GLU A 171 1.05 4.35 11.21
C GLU A 171 1.74 3.01 10.92
N LEU A 172 2.43 2.87 9.77
CA LEU A 172 3.14 1.64 9.39
C LEU A 172 4.61 1.64 9.84
N LEU A 173 5.19 2.80 10.13
CA LEU A 173 6.60 2.91 10.47
C LEU A 173 6.99 2.17 11.76
N PRO A 174 6.21 2.19 12.86
CA PRO A 174 6.51 1.41 14.04
C PRO A 174 6.63 -0.09 13.77
N HIS A 175 5.77 -0.63 12.89
CA HIS A 175 5.82 -2.04 12.49
C HIS A 175 7.15 -2.43 11.81
N MET A 176 7.80 -1.50 11.12
CA MET A 176 9.07 -1.79 10.45
C MET A 176 10.23 -1.98 11.42
N VAL A 177 10.15 -1.43 12.61
CA VAL A 177 11.20 -1.43 13.64
C VAL A 177 10.86 -2.26 14.89
N GLU A 178 9.82 -3.10 14.84
CA GLU A 178 9.40 -3.96 15.97
C GLU A 178 10.52 -4.85 16.53
N LYS A 179 11.53 -5.14 15.71
CA LYS A 179 12.70 -5.94 16.10
C LYS A 179 13.91 -5.02 16.20
N VAL A 180 14.18 -4.53 17.42
CA VAL A 180 15.29 -3.60 17.72
C VAL A 180 16.63 -4.18 17.28
N GLU A 181 16.83 -5.49 17.44
CA GLU A 181 18.06 -6.17 17.04
C GLU A 181 18.39 -6.03 15.55
N ASN A 182 17.42 -5.70 14.70
CA ASN A 182 17.65 -5.47 13.28
C ASN A 182 18.12 -4.04 12.98
N ALA A 183 18.01 -3.12 13.92
CA ALA A 183 18.42 -1.71 13.82
C ALA A 183 18.06 -1.06 12.47
N ARG A 184 16.83 -1.29 11.99
CA ARG A 184 16.37 -0.86 10.65
C ARG A 184 16.26 0.65 10.52
N GLU A 185 16.02 1.35 11.62
CA GLU A 185 15.97 2.82 11.69
C GLU A 185 17.26 3.47 11.19
N ARG A 186 18.39 2.79 11.32
CA ARG A 186 19.70 3.27 10.83
C ARG A 186 19.69 3.51 9.34
N PHE A 187 18.88 2.78 8.58
CA PHE A 187 18.80 2.84 7.13
C PHE A 187 17.65 3.73 6.62
N ALA A 188 17.07 4.55 7.48
CA ALA A 188 15.95 5.42 7.09
C ALA A 188 16.31 6.34 5.91
N ASN A 189 17.52 6.91 5.89
CA ASN A 189 17.97 7.79 4.82
C ASN A 189 18.14 7.08 3.46
N TYR A 190 18.22 5.77 3.44
CA TYR A 190 18.34 4.96 2.21
C TYR A 190 16.98 4.76 1.53
N VAL A 191 15.86 4.94 2.25
CA VAL A 191 14.51 4.56 1.77
C VAL A 191 14.09 5.41 0.57
N ILE A 192 14.21 6.73 0.66
CA ILE A 192 13.79 7.62 -0.43
C ILE A 192 14.61 7.39 -1.70
N PRO A 193 15.95 7.37 -1.66
CA PRO A 193 16.76 7.02 -2.83
C PRO A 193 16.40 5.64 -3.41
N ALA A 194 16.15 4.65 -2.55
CA ALA A 194 15.79 3.30 -3.00
C ALA A 194 14.43 3.22 -3.71
N LEU A 195 13.47 4.08 -3.34
CA LEU A 195 12.18 4.18 -4.04
C LEU A 195 12.32 4.94 -5.36
N GLN A 196 13.07 6.04 -5.37
CA GLN A 196 13.18 6.92 -6.52
C GLN A 196 14.06 6.37 -7.63
N ASP A 197 15.12 5.64 -7.26
CA ASP A 197 16.11 5.14 -8.20
C ASP A 197 16.55 3.69 -7.89
N PRO A 198 15.61 2.73 -7.83
CA PRO A 198 15.93 1.32 -7.60
C PRO A 198 16.73 0.72 -8.78
N PHE A 199 17.53 -0.30 -8.51
CA PHE A 199 18.16 -1.11 -9.55
C PHE A 199 17.13 -1.97 -10.29
N GLU A 200 16.21 -2.60 -9.54
CA GLU A 200 15.11 -3.42 -10.08
C GLU A 200 13.86 -3.33 -9.19
N ILE A 201 12.69 -3.53 -9.82
CA ILE A 201 11.42 -3.69 -9.13
C ILE A 201 10.77 -5.00 -9.57
N TRP A 202 10.47 -5.87 -8.62
CA TRP A 202 9.89 -7.19 -8.84
C TRP A 202 8.51 -7.30 -8.21
N LEU A 203 7.51 -7.77 -8.96
CA LEU A 203 6.21 -8.16 -8.42
C LEU A 203 6.27 -9.63 -8.02
N THR A 204 6.23 -9.90 -6.74
CA THR A 204 6.38 -11.23 -6.16
C THR A 204 5.07 -11.69 -5.52
N PRO A 205 4.48 -12.82 -5.92
CA PRO A 205 3.32 -13.40 -5.26
C PRO A 205 3.69 -14.04 -3.92
N TYR A 206 2.75 -13.98 -2.96
CA TYR A 206 2.90 -14.49 -1.60
C TYR A 206 1.85 -15.54 -1.25
N SER A 207 2.13 -16.34 -0.23
CA SER A 207 1.29 -17.45 0.23
C SER A 207 -0.08 -17.03 0.78
N ASP A 208 -0.27 -15.74 1.06
CA ASP A 208 -1.55 -15.16 1.48
C ASP A 208 -2.45 -14.74 0.30
N GLY A 209 -2.06 -15.06 -0.93
CA GLY A 209 -2.77 -14.71 -2.16
C GLY A 209 -2.57 -13.25 -2.59
N THR A 210 -1.72 -12.50 -1.90
CA THR A 210 -1.36 -11.13 -2.29
C THR A 210 -0.09 -11.10 -3.12
N SER A 211 0.14 -10.00 -3.83
CA SER A 211 1.43 -9.70 -4.46
C SER A 211 2.07 -8.49 -3.78
N ARG A 212 3.39 -8.50 -3.72
CA ARG A 212 4.15 -7.37 -3.18
C ARG A 212 5.24 -6.98 -4.16
N LYS A 213 5.48 -5.68 -4.25
CA LYS A 213 6.60 -5.15 -5.03
C LYS A 213 7.83 -5.10 -4.16
N ARG A 214 8.92 -5.59 -4.71
CA ARG A 214 10.25 -5.60 -4.09
C ARG A 214 11.12 -4.61 -4.84
N TYR A 215 11.44 -3.50 -4.19
CA TYR A 215 12.36 -2.50 -4.70
C TYR A 215 13.76 -2.86 -4.22
N ILE A 216 14.64 -3.14 -5.13
CA ILE A 216 16.03 -3.51 -4.85
C ILE A 216 16.91 -2.34 -5.21
N ALA A 217 17.58 -1.77 -4.24
CA ALA A 217 18.52 -0.68 -4.41
C ALA A 217 19.90 -1.05 -3.89
N LEU A 218 20.89 -0.78 -4.70
CA LEU A 218 22.28 -1.05 -4.41
C LEU A 218 22.98 0.28 -4.10
N PHE A 219 23.76 0.28 -3.04
CA PHE A 219 24.50 1.45 -2.60
C PHE A 219 26.00 1.20 -2.62
N GLU A 220 26.76 2.25 -2.79
CA GLU A 220 28.19 2.21 -2.51
C GLU A 220 28.39 1.84 -1.04
N GLY A 221 29.46 1.10 -0.73
CA GLY A 221 29.74 0.65 0.62
C GLY A 221 29.21 -0.75 0.93
N ARG A 222 28.77 -0.97 2.18
CA ARG A 222 28.54 -2.33 2.72
C ARG A 222 27.07 -2.78 2.63
N HIS A 223 26.13 -1.88 2.58
CA HIS A 223 24.72 -2.18 2.75
C HIS A 223 23.90 -1.84 1.51
N ASP A 224 23.14 -2.81 1.04
CA ASP A 224 22.12 -2.67 0.02
C ASP A 224 20.74 -2.70 0.70
N LEU A 225 19.71 -2.18 0.05
CA LEU A 225 18.35 -2.10 0.61
C LEU A 225 17.32 -2.82 -0.25
N LEU A 226 16.51 -3.63 0.40
CA LEU A 226 15.27 -4.18 -0.13
C LEU A 226 14.10 -3.49 0.54
N LEU A 227 13.24 -2.86 -0.24
CA LEU A 227 11.97 -2.34 0.23
C LEU A 227 10.84 -3.27 -0.20
N ILE A 228 9.91 -3.52 0.70
CA ILE A 228 8.67 -4.23 0.44
C ILE A 228 7.56 -3.22 0.37
N VAL A 229 6.93 -3.13 -0.79
CA VAL A 229 5.76 -2.28 -1.05
C VAL A 229 4.58 -3.19 -1.31
N ARG A 230 3.47 -2.92 -0.65
CA ARG A 230 2.24 -3.69 -0.78
C ARG A 230 1.08 -2.81 -1.20
N GLU A 231 0.06 -3.43 -1.76
CA GLU A 231 -1.23 -2.80 -1.98
C GLU A 231 -1.89 -2.49 -0.63
N ASN A 232 -2.43 -1.28 -0.50
CA ASN A 232 -3.10 -0.89 0.73
C ASN A 232 -4.35 -1.74 0.96
N ARG A 233 -4.57 -2.16 2.20
CA ARG A 233 -5.68 -3.05 2.59
C ARG A 233 -6.97 -2.31 2.94
N ASP A 234 -6.93 -0.99 3.01
CA ASP A 234 -8.11 -0.16 3.31
C ASP A 234 -8.99 0.15 2.09
N GLY A 235 -8.69 -0.47 0.94
CA GLY A 235 -9.41 -0.26 -0.31
C GLY A 235 -8.97 0.97 -1.11
N SER A 236 -7.97 1.72 -0.64
CA SER A 236 -7.33 2.73 -1.47
C SER A 236 -6.43 2.05 -2.51
N LEU A 237 -6.44 2.57 -3.74
CA LEU A 237 -5.65 2.00 -4.87
C LEU A 237 -4.15 2.34 -4.78
N PHE A 238 -3.66 2.68 -3.61
CA PHE A 238 -2.27 3.09 -3.44
C PHE A 238 -1.38 1.92 -3.03
N TRP A 239 -0.14 1.96 -3.51
CA TRP A 239 0.93 1.12 -3.02
C TRP A 239 1.62 1.82 -1.85
N GLU A 240 1.81 1.10 -0.75
CA GLU A 240 2.40 1.65 0.47
C GLU A 240 3.70 0.96 0.85
N LEU A 241 4.63 1.72 1.39
CA LEU A 241 5.84 1.16 1.98
C LEU A 241 5.47 0.34 3.22
N TYR A 242 5.72 -0.95 3.17
CA TYR A 242 5.36 -1.89 4.24
C TYR A 242 6.54 -2.31 5.09
N ASN A 243 7.71 -2.51 4.49
CA ASN A 243 8.89 -2.99 5.22
C ASN A 243 10.18 -2.58 4.53
N LEU A 244 11.25 -2.56 5.30
CA LEU A 244 12.61 -2.36 4.80
C LEU A 244 13.54 -3.43 5.38
N MET A 245 14.48 -3.88 4.57
CA MET A 245 15.46 -4.91 4.94
C MET A 245 16.83 -4.53 4.39
N GLN A 246 17.78 -4.28 5.26
CA GLN A 246 19.17 -4.13 4.85
C GLN A 246 19.79 -5.51 4.56
N GLY A 247 20.76 -5.56 3.67
CA GLY A 247 21.45 -6.79 3.32
C GLY A 247 22.65 -6.55 2.44
N ASP A 248 23.23 -7.64 1.97
CA ASP A 248 24.27 -7.65 0.97
C ASP A 248 23.73 -8.09 -0.41
N ALA A 249 24.53 -7.93 -1.45
CA ALA A 249 24.17 -8.33 -2.81
C ALA A 249 23.76 -9.81 -2.92
N LYS A 250 24.30 -10.71 -2.09
CA LYS A 250 23.95 -12.14 -2.07
C LYS A 250 22.54 -12.35 -1.54
N SER A 251 22.15 -11.64 -0.48
CA SER A 251 20.80 -11.70 0.08
C SER A 251 19.78 -11.05 -0.85
N GLN A 252 20.16 -9.94 -1.50
CA GLN A 252 19.29 -9.25 -2.46
C GLN A 252 19.01 -10.09 -3.70
N ASN A 253 20.00 -10.85 -4.20
CA ASN A 253 19.79 -11.79 -5.32
C ASN A 253 18.66 -12.80 -5.04
N LYS A 254 18.47 -13.23 -3.78
CA LYS A 254 17.37 -14.14 -3.39
C LYS A 254 16.00 -13.49 -3.47
N ALA A 255 15.94 -12.17 -3.35
CA ALA A 255 14.70 -11.41 -3.41
C ALA A 255 14.21 -11.14 -4.84
N ARG A 256 15.06 -11.38 -5.85
CA ARG A 256 14.83 -11.10 -7.27
C ARG A 256 14.10 -12.25 -7.95
N GLN A 257 12.80 -12.37 -7.66
CA GLN A 257 11.92 -13.42 -8.20
C GLN A 257 10.48 -12.91 -8.36
N GLY A 258 9.76 -13.44 -9.33
CA GLY A 258 8.43 -13.04 -9.75
C GLY A 258 8.44 -12.39 -11.13
N THR A 259 7.60 -11.40 -11.33
CA THR A 259 7.56 -10.61 -12.57
C THR A 259 8.44 -9.38 -12.43
N LEU A 260 9.42 -9.21 -13.31
CA LEU A 260 10.25 -8.00 -13.36
C LEU A 260 9.43 -6.85 -13.96
N LEU A 261 9.19 -5.80 -13.17
CA LEU A 261 8.44 -4.62 -13.60
C LEU A 261 9.32 -3.49 -14.08
N TYR A 262 10.51 -3.37 -13.54
CA TYR A 262 11.48 -2.34 -13.87
C TYR A 262 12.90 -2.86 -13.66
N ALA A 263 13.80 -2.45 -14.54
CA ALA A 263 15.23 -2.71 -14.38
C ALA A 263 16.03 -1.56 -14.99
N LYS A 264 17.07 -1.13 -14.27
CA LYS A 264 18.07 -0.23 -14.83
C LYS A 264 18.82 -0.91 -15.98
N GLU A 265 19.14 -0.14 -17.00
CA GLU A 265 20.08 -0.55 -18.03
C GLU A 265 21.49 -0.68 -17.43
N LEU A 266 22.20 -1.68 -17.90
CA LEU A 266 23.61 -1.86 -17.57
C LEU A 266 24.43 -0.95 -18.49
N GLN A 267 25.33 -0.19 -17.92
CA GLN A 267 26.28 0.64 -18.69
C GLN A 267 27.42 -0.23 -19.21
#